data_2c1b79cb962bd4b8b7830992e3ca1297
#
_entry.id   2c1b79cb962bd4b8b7830992e3ca1297
#
_cell.length_a   1.000
_cell.length_b   1.000
_cell.length_c   1.000
_cell.angle_alpha   90.00
_cell.angle_beta   90.00
_cell.angle_gamma   90.00
#
_symmetry.space_group_name_H-M   'P 1'
#
loop_
_entity.id
_entity.type
_entity.pdbx_description
1 polymer ?
#
loop_
_entity_poly.entity_id
_entity_poly.type
_entity_poly.pdbx_seq_one_letter_code
_entity_poly.pdbx_strand_id
1 'polypeptide(L)'
;MIKTIAATAPDGQLSFYQLPESDDFNNIPQDPNNELTKAKVQLGKLLFHETAFATNGNFPITKGEYSWASCHHAGAVFQAGVAQGLGEGGEGFDDIGEARIRNPLCAPELCDVQPIRSPTI
;
A
#
# COMPACT_ATOMS: atom_id res chain seq x y z
N MET A 1 -21.42 25.74 0.96
CA MET A 1 -20.59 24.57 0.59
C MET A 1 -21.09 23.28 1.22
N ILE A 2 -21.21 23.14 2.56
CA ILE A 2 -21.64 21.90 3.24
C ILE A 2 -23.01 21.40 2.75
N LYS A 3 -24.01 22.29 2.63
CA LYS A 3 -25.35 21.91 2.10
C LYS A 3 -25.31 21.40 0.66
N THR A 4 -24.38 21.89 -0.14
CA THR A 4 -24.21 21.46 -1.54
C THR A 4 -23.62 20.04 -1.60
N ILE A 5 -22.68 19.71 -0.72
CA ILE A 5 -22.09 18.36 -0.62
C ILE A 5 -23.15 17.35 -0.13
N ALA A 6 -23.88 17.69 0.93
CA ALA A 6 -24.96 16.81 1.42
C ALA A 6 -26.01 16.52 0.34
N ALA A 7 -26.33 17.50 -0.51
CA ALA A 7 -27.31 17.32 -1.60
C ALA A 7 -26.82 16.32 -2.69
N THR A 8 -25.54 15.96 -2.74
CA THR A 8 -25.02 14.95 -3.66
C THR A 8 -25.05 13.53 -3.08
N ALA A 9 -25.30 13.41 -1.77
CA ALA A 9 -25.47 12.11 -1.14
C ALA A 9 -26.86 11.54 -1.47
N PRO A 10 -27.00 10.23 -1.73
CA PRO A 10 -28.28 9.58 -2.02
C PRO A 10 -29.33 9.75 -0.90
N ASP A 11 -28.89 9.84 0.35
CA ASP A 11 -29.71 10.05 1.54
C ASP A 11 -29.79 11.52 1.97
N GLY A 12 -29.11 12.43 1.27
CA GLY A 12 -29.02 13.85 1.60
C GLY A 12 -28.22 14.15 2.87
N GLN A 13 -27.49 13.20 3.41
CA GLN A 13 -26.74 13.33 4.65
C GLN A 13 -25.22 13.34 4.42
N LEU A 14 -24.51 14.14 5.20
CA LEU A 14 -23.03 14.14 5.17
C LEU A 14 -22.41 12.84 5.67
N SER A 15 -23.11 12.10 6.51
CA SER A 15 -22.68 10.79 7.01
C SER A 15 -22.42 9.79 5.90
N PHE A 16 -23.06 9.92 4.74
CA PHE A 16 -22.77 9.12 3.55
C PHE A 16 -21.29 9.17 3.13
N TYR A 17 -20.62 10.30 3.36
CA TYR A 17 -19.21 10.50 3.02
C TYR A 17 -18.24 10.22 4.17
N GLN A 18 -18.76 9.81 5.32
CA GLN A 18 -17.91 9.39 6.42
C GLN A 18 -17.48 7.94 6.22
N LEU A 19 -16.17 7.73 6.24
CA LEU A 19 -15.64 6.37 6.23
C LEU A 19 -15.91 5.71 7.58
N PRO A 20 -16.28 4.42 7.60
CA PRO A 20 -16.37 3.67 8.85
C PRO A 20 -15.00 3.57 9.52
N GLU A 21 -15.00 3.34 10.83
CA GLU A 21 -13.78 3.04 11.57
C GLU A 21 -13.11 1.77 11.01
N SER A 22 -11.79 1.71 11.09
CA SER A 22 -11.00 0.64 10.46
C SER A 22 -11.24 -0.76 11.04
N ASP A 23 -11.87 -0.87 12.18
CA ASP A 23 -12.26 -2.11 12.85
C ASP A 23 -13.78 -2.40 12.79
N ASP A 24 -14.55 -1.49 12.22
CA ASP A 24 -15.98 -1.67 11.98
C ASP A 24 -16.22 -2.37 10.63
N PHE A 25 -15.81 -3.64 10.57
CA PHE A 25 -15.82 -4.42 9.34
C PHE A 25 -17.21 -4.57 8.70
N ASN A 26 -18.28 -4.48 9.50
CA ASN A 26 -19.65 -4.63 8.99
C ASN A 26 -20.10 -3.43 8.15
N ASN A 27 -19.54 -2.25 8.41
CA ASN A 27 -19.89 -1.01 7.72
C ASN A 27 -18.89 -0.65 6.60
N ILE A 28 -17.77 -1.36 6.50
CA ILE A 28 -16.84 -1.20 5.37
C ILE A 28 -17.47 -1.83 4.12
N PRO A 29 -17.60 -1.10 3.00
CA PRO A 29 -18.05 -1.67 1.73
C PRO A 29 -17.21 -2.89 1.34
N GLN A 30 -17.86 -4.03 1.11
CA GLN A 30 -17.19 -5.30 0.89
C GLN A 30 -18.00 -6.24 0.00
N ASP A 31 -17.35 -7.25 -0.55
CA ASP A 31 -18.03 -8.32 -1.29
C ASP A 31 -18.88 -9.17 -0.30
N PRO A 32 -20.20 -9.29 -0.51
CA PRO A 32 -21.07 -10.09 0.35
C PRO A 32 -20.75 -11.58 0.37
N ASN A 33 -20.01 -12.08 -0.63
CA ASN A 33 -19.54 -13.46 -0.69
C ASN A 33 -18.16 -13.66 -0.08
N ASN A 34 -17.50 -12.58 0.35
CA ASN A 34 -16.17 -12.61 0.93
C ASN A 34 -16.03 -11.58 2.06
N GLU A 35 -16.91 -11.66 3.02
CA GLU A 35 -16.96 -10.71 4.13
C GLU A 35 -15.62 -10.55 4.87
N LEU A 36 -15.33 -9.32 5.27
CA LEU A 36 -14.17 -8.99 6.08
C LEU A 36 -14.30 -9.60 7.48
N THR A 37 -13.20 -10.17 7.95
CA THR A 37 -13.06 -10.62 9.32
C THR A 37 -11.72 -10.17 9.89
N LYS A 38 -11.61 -10.10 11.21
CA LYS A 38 -10.35 -9.77 11.87
C LYS A 38 -9.20 -10.67 11.39
N ALA A 39 -9.47 -11.97 11.21
CA ALA A 39 -8.45 -12.92 10.74
C ALA A 39 -8.01 -12.62 9.31
N LYS A 40 -8.94 -12.30 8.39
CA LYS A 40 -8.61 -11.90 7.01
C LYS A 40 -7.80 -10.61 6.96
N VAL A 41 -8.17 -9.62 7.77
CA VAL A 41 -7.44 -8.34 7.85
C VAL A 41 -6.02 -8.57 8.39
N GLN A 42 -5.85 -9.40 9.42
CA GLN A 42 -4.52 -9.74 9.93
C GLN A 42 -3.68 -10.50 8.90
N LEU A 43 -4.27 -11.46 8.21
CA LEU A 43 -3.60 -12.17 7.12
C LEU A 43 -3.22 -11.20 6.00
N GLY A 44 -4.12 -10.31 5.60
CA GLY A 44 -3.84 -9.29 4.59
C GLY A 44 -2.66 -8.39 4.96
N LYS A 45 -2.57 -7.97 6.22
CA LYS A 45 -1.40 -7.21 6.71
C LYS A 45 -0.10 -8.02 6.59
N LEU A 46 -0.12 -9.28 6.97
CA LEU A 46 1.07 -10.14 6.83
C LEU A 46 1.47 -10.29 5.36
N LEU A 47 0.52 -10.59 4.48
CA LEU A 47 0.77 -10.77 3.05
C LEU A 47 1.25 -9.46 2.39
N PHE A 48 0.76 -8.31 2.83
CA PHE A 48 1.18 -7.00 2.32
C PHE A 48 2.66 -6.71 2.58
N HIS A 49 3.19 -7.20 3.70
CA HIS A 49 4.60 -7.06 4.08
C HIS A 49 5.45 -8.28 3.71
N GLU A 50 4.85 -9.34 3.13
CA GLU A 50 5.53 -10.60 2.88
C GLU A 50 6.48 -10.50 1.68
N THR A 51 7.78 -10.62 1.93
CA THR A 51 8.82 -10.57 0.90
C THR A 51 9.01 -11.90 0.17
N ALA A 52 8.49 -13.02 0.71
CA ALA A 52 8.58 -14.32 0.05
C ALA A 52 7.87 -14.36 -1.32
N PHE A 53 6.98 -13.42 -1.61
CA PHE A 53 6.41 -13.28 -2.95
C PHE A 53 7.40 -12.75 -4.00
N ALA A 54 8.47 -12.09 -3.56
CA ALA A 54 9.54 -11.58 -4.43
C ALA A 54 10.55 -12.67 -4.83
N THR A 55 10.05 -13.83 -5.29
CA THR A 55 10.89 -15.00 -5.63
C THR A 55 11.49 -14.94 -7.02
N ASN A 56 10.91 -14.18 -7.92
CA ASN A 56 11.30 -14.03 -9.32
C ASN A 56 12.06 -12.73 -9.57
N GLY A 57 12.90 -12.31 -8.62
CA GLY A 57 13.78 -11.18 -8.80
C GLY A 57 14.71 -11.39 -10.02
N ASN A 58 15.03 -10.32 -10.73
CA ASN A 58 15.93 -10.36 -11.89
C ASN A 58 17.33 -10.83 -11.51
N PHE A 59 17.69 -10.67 -10.24
CA PHE A 59 18.98 -11.07 -9.69
C PHE A 59 18.82 -11.92 -8.44
N PRO A 60 19.74 -12.88 -8.21
CA PRO A 60 19.70 -13.72 -7.01
C PRO A 60 19.73 -12.92 -5.70
N ILE A 61 20.42 -11.77 -5.70
CA ILE A 61 20.57 -10.90 -4.53
C ILE A 61 19.29 -10.15 -4.19
N THR A 62 18.36 -9.98 -5.13
CA THR A 62 17.12 -9.22 -4.94
C THR A 62 15.93 -10.09 -4.53
N LYS A 63 16.11 -11.38 -4.42
CA LYS A 63 15.06 -12.30 -3.98
C LYS A 63 14.70 -12.05 -2.52
N GLY A 64 13.43 -11.84 -2.27
CA GLY A 64 12.92 -11.62 -0.92
C GLY A 64 13.24 -10.25 -0.32
N GLU A 65 13.65 -9.26 -1.12
CA GLU A 65 14.02 -7.93 -0.62
C GLU A 65 12.89 -6.90 -0.72
N TYR A 66 11.79 -7.22 -1.37
CA TYR A 66 10.69 -6.29 -1.54
C TYR A 66 9.33 -6.98 -1.38
N SER A 67 8.35 -6.18 -1.03
CA SER A 67 6.95 -6.56 -0.86
C SER A 67 6.06 -5.43 -1.41
N TRP A 68 4.76 -5.59 -1.34
CA TRP A 68 3.81 -4.50 -1.63
C TRP A 68 4.10 -3.26 -0.78
N ALA A 69 4.41 -3.47 0.50
CA ALA A 69 4.74 -2.39 1.42
C ALA A 69 6.00 -1.61 1.03
N SER A 70 6.88 -2.15 0.21
CA SER A 70 8.09 -1.45 -0.26
C SER A 70 7.78 -0.28 -1.22
N CYS A 71 6.59 -0.28 -1.83
CA CYS A 71 6.15 0.76 -2.77
C CYS A 71 4.89 1.48 -2.29
N HIS A 72 4.11 0.85 -1.39
CA HIS A 72 2.85 1.36 -0.86
C HIS A 72 2.92 1.44 0.66
N HIS A 73 3.42 2.56 1.18
CA HIS A 73 3.67 2.73 2.62
C HIS A 73 2.42 3.15 3.36
N ALA A 74 2.08 2.45 4.44
CA ALA A 74 0.89 2.76 5.24
C ALA A 74 0.95 4.19 5.83
N GLY A 75 2.11 4.64 6.27
CA GLY A 75 2.34 6.01 6.76
C GLY A 75 2.16 7.10 5.69
N ALA A 76 2.21 6.73 4.40
CA ALA A 76 1.98 7.62 3.26
C ALA A 76 0.63 7.36 2.57
N VAL A 77 -0.37 6.87 3.30
CA VAL A 77 -1.71 6.55 2.78
C VAL A 77 -1.62 5.55 1.62
N PHE A 78 -0.81 4.51 1.78
CA PHE A 78 -0.55 3.44 0.81
C PHE A 78 -0.06 3.89 -0.57
N GLN A 79 0.62 5.02 -0.62
CA GLN A 79 1.39 5.45 -1.78
C GLN A 79 2.88 5.47 -1.43
N ALA A 80 3.75 5.72 -2.40
CA ALA A 80 5.16 5.99 -2.10
C ALA A 80 5.27 7.31 -1.31
N GLY A 81 5.96 7.31 -0.18
CA GLY A 81 6.21 8.52 0.61
C GLY A 81 7.27 9.42 -0.01
N VAL A 82 8.01 8.91 -1.00
CA VAL A 82 9.04 9.59 -1.78
C VAL A 82 8.61 9.79 -3.22
N ALA A 83 9.29 10.65 -3.96
CA ALA A 83 8.92 10.97 -5.34
C ALA A 83 8.98 9.76 -6.27
N GLN A 84 9.98 8.91 -6.07
CA GLN A 84 10.17 7.65 -6.79
C GLN A 84 10.49 6.55 -5.80
N GLY A 85 9.66 5.53 -5.75
CA GLY A 85 9.89 4.34 -4.93
C GLY A 85 10.93 3.42 -5.55
N LEU A 86 11.59 2.63 -4.71
CA LEU A 86 12.50 1.56 -5.11
C LEU A 86 11.82 0.21 -4.82
N GLY A 87 11.53 -0.54 -5.86
CA GLY A 87 11.08 -1.93 -5.77
C GLY A 87 12.26 -2.88 -5.62
N GLU A 88 12.49 -3.71 -6.64
CA GLU A 88 13.64 -4.60 -6.70
C GLU A 88 14.97 -3.83 -6.70
N GLY A 89 15.94 -4.32 -5.97
CA GLY A 89 17.27 -3.69 -5.83
C GLY A 89 17.32 -2.54 -4.83
N GLY A 90 16.25 -2.32 -4.07
CA GLY A 90 16.25 -1.42 -2.91
C GLY A 90 16.44 -2.17 -1.61
N GLU A 91 17.06 -1.54 -0.63
CA GLU A 91 17.18 -2.02 0.74
C GLU A 91 16.70 -0.96 1.74
N GLY A 92 16.34 -1.39 2.94
CA GLY A 92 15.73 -0.52 3.94
C GLY A 92 14.21 -0.39 3.76
N PHE A 93 13.58 0.21 4.74
CA PHE A 93 12.12 0.39 4.78
C PHE A 93 11.76 1.78 5.32
N ASP A 94 11.33 1.91 6.55
CA ASP A 94 10.78 3.07 7.24
C ASP A 94 9.32 3.39 6.91
N ASP A 95 8.71 4.34 7.64
CA ASP A 95 7.25 4.54 7.68
C ASP A 95 6.65 5.00 6.35
N ILE A 96 7.38 5.80 5.58
CA ILE A 96 6.95 6.34 4.30
C ILE A 96 7.90 6.01 3.14
N GLY A 97 8.91 5.17 3.39
CA GLY A 97 9.87 4.69 2.40
C GLY A 97 11.12 5.54 2.23
N GLU A 98 11.32 6.52 3.08
CA GLU A 98 12.48 7.44 3.03
C GLU A 98 13.81 6.77 3.32
N ALA A 99 13.80 5.67 4.09
CA ALA A 99 15.00 4.88 4.35
C ALA A 99 15.28 3.82 3.30
N ARG A 100 14.40 3.67 2.27
CA ARG A 100 14.63 2.71 1.21
C ARG A 100 15.56 3.30 0.16
N ILE A 101 16.78 2.81 0.16
CA ILE A 101 17.87 3.24 -0.72
C ILE A 101 18.27 2.12 -1.67
N ARG A 102 19.00 2.46 -2.71
CA ARG A 102 19.56 1.46 -3.63
C ARG A 102 20.57 0.57 -2.90
N ASN A 103 20.39 -0.73 -3.03
CA ASN A 103 21.38 -1.71 -2.56
C ASN A 103 22.70 -1.49 -3.31
N PRO A 104 23.83 -1.23 -2.62
CA PRO A 104 25.12 -0.96 -3.26
C PRO A 104 25.62 -2.10 -4.15
N LEU A 105 25.16 -3.32 -3.91
CA LEU A 105 25.52 -4.50 -4.69
C LEU A 105 24.68 -4.65 -5.96
N CYS A 106 23.63 -3.86 -6.11
CA CYS A 106 22.79 -3.85 -7.30
C CYS A 106 23.27 -2.76 -8.25
N ALA A 107 23.54 -3.12 -9.51
CA ALA A 107 23.91 -2.13 -10.51
C ALA A 107 22.76 -1.13 -10.71
N PRO A 108 23.04 0.19 -10.87
CA PRO A 108 22.00 1.22 -10.91
C PRO A 108 20.93 0.99 -11.98
N GLU A 109 21.33 0.50 -13.13
CA GLU A 109 20.47 0.19 -14.27
C GLU A 109 19.54 -1.01 -14.05
N LEU A 110 19.78 -1.76 -12.99
CA LEU A 110 19.04 -2.97 -12.65
C LEU A 110 18.07 -2.76 -11.47
N CYS A 111 18.11 -1.57 -10.86
CA CYS A 111 17.16 -1.22 -9.81
C CYS A 111 15.81 -0.86 -10.42
N ASP A 112 14.74 -1.43 -9.86
CA ASP A 112 13.37 -1.05 -10.21
C ASP A 112 13.03 0.28 -9.54
N VAL A 113 13.39 1.37 -10.20
CA VAL A 113 13.00 2.73 -9.82
C VAL A 113 11.67 3.03 -10.51
N GLN A 114 10.65 3.28 -9.72
CA GLN A 114 9.33 3.59 -10.26
C GLN A 114 9.39 4.89 -11.08
N PRO A 115 8.89 4.90 -12.34
CA PRO A 115 8.94 6.08 -13.20
C PRO A 115 8.02 7.21 -12.70
N ILE A 116 7.01 6.86 -11.92
CA ILE A 116 6.09 7.78 -11.26
C ILE A 116 5.86 7.32 -9.82
N ARG A 117 5.39 8.22 -8.98
CA ARG A 117 4.99 7.88 -7.61
C ARG A 117 3.87 6.84 -7.62
N SER A 118 4.01 5.80 -6.82
CA SER A 118 2.94 4.81 -6.63
C SER A 118 1.67 5.50 -6.14
N PRO A 119 0.51 5.26 -6.77
CA PRO A 119 -0.75 5.78 -6.27
C PRO A 119 -1.15 5.10 -4.97
N THR A 120 -2.10 5.69 -4.26
CA THR A 120 -2.79 5.01 -3.15
C THR A 120 -3.61 3.83 -3.69
N ILE A 121 -3.67 2.76 -2.94
CA ILE A 121 -4.46 1.55 -3.24
C ILE A 121 -5.63 1.43 -2.27
#